data_73a2dc0fe7d9ff9f9e6e1f7b92902f2c
#
_entry.id   73a2dc0fe7d9ff9f9e6e1f7b92902f2c
#
_cell.length_a   1.000
_cell.length_b   1.000
_cell.length_c   1.000
_cell.angle_alpha   90.00
_cell.angle_beta   90.00
_cell.angle_gamma   90.00
#
_symmetry.space_group_name_H-M   'P 1'
#
loop_
_entity.id
_entity.type
_entity.pdbx_description
1 polymer ?
#
loop_
_entity_poly.entity_id
_entity_poly.type
_entity_poly.pdbx_seq_one_letter_code
_entity_poly.pdbx_strand_id
1 'polypeptide(L)'
;MGTHQDVLTVTGARKRFGDVAALDGASLALREGELLALLGPNGAGKTTLIRAIAGRVQLDAGEVRLFGKPISGRKTAPELGIVPQELAIYPSLTARENLEAFGRLQGLSAADVSSQVRWALEVTALGDRANEPIKGFSGGMKRRLNIACGIIHRPRIVLLDEPTVGVDPQSRERIYDMLGELTRAGVSLLLTTHHLEEAEARCARTVIIDHGKVIAAGSLAELVDQTVGRHRLVTLRINAPLAAAPPGVDVGVDDARVLRAKVVDVARDLPALLGALTAQGREIEDVEVRGPSLQSVFIHLTGRELRE
;
A
#
# COMPACT_ATOMS: atom_id res chain seq x y z
N MET A 1 -5.32 -23.39 10.58
CA MET A 1 -4.39 -22.40 9.99
C MET A 1 -3.95 -22.97 8.64
N GLY A 2 -4.48 -22.47 7.54
CA GLY A 2 -4.04 -22.87 6.20
C GLY A 2 -2.60 -22.42 6.00
N THR A 3 -1.73 -23.30 5.57
CA THR A 3 -0.38 -22.97 5.13
C THR A 3 -0.51 -22.17 3.83
N HIS A 4 -0.52 -20.82 3.92
CA HIS A 4 -0.47 -19.98 2.74
C HIS A 4 0.88 -20.20 2.06
N GLN A 5 0.84 -20.62 0.79
CA GLN A 5 2.04 -20.82 -0.02
C GLN A 5 2.55 -19.45 -0.50
N ASP A 6 3.85 -19.21 -0.34
CA ASP A 6 4.49 -18.03 -0.90
C ASP A 6 4.60 -18.17 -2.43
N VAL A 7 3.97 -17.26 -3.17
CA VAL A 7 4.00 -17.24 -4.64
C VAL A 7 5.12 -16.36 -5.20
N LEU A 8 5.59 -15.38 -4.39
CA LEU A 8 6.75 -14.55 -4.68
C LEU A 8 7.60 -14.46 -3.42
N THR A 9 8.90 -14.70 -3.55
CA THR A 9 9.88 -14.45 -2.49
C THR A 9 11.04 -13.63 -3.03
N VAL A 10 11.46 -12.65 -2.24
CA VAL A 10 12.68 -11.87 -2.43
C VAL A 10 13.55 -12.10 -1.23
N THR A 11 14.80 -12.48 -1.43
CA THR A 11 15.73 -12.79 -0.34
C THR A 11 17.00 -11.99 -0.51
N GLY A 12 17.31 -11.14 0.45
CA GLY A 12 18.59 -10.42 0.56
C GLY A 12 18.89 -9.51 -0.64
N ALA A 13 17.86 -8.91 -1.28
CA ALA A 13 18.03 -8.12 -2.49
C ALA A 13 18.92 -6.91 -2.25
N ARG A 14 20.03 -6.80 -3.01
CA ARG A 14 20.95 -5.67 -3.01
C ARG A 14 21.02 -5.05 -4.39
N LYS A 15 21.02 -3.71 -4.45
CA LYS A 15 21.20 -2.95 -5.68
C LYS A 15 21.81 -1.60 -5.42
N ARG A 16 22.88 -1.30 -6.14
CA ARG A 16 23.50 0.04 -6.15
C ARG A 16 23.37 0.68 -7.53
N PHE A 17 23.22 2.00 -7.52
CA PHE A 17 23.34 2.86 -8.70
C PHE A 17 24.38 3.92 -8.39
N GLY A 18 25.59 3.76 -8.91
CA GLY A 18 26.74 4.56 -8.49
C GLY A 18 26.97 4.42 -6.98
N ASP A 19 26.99 5.54 -6.28
CA ASP A 19 27.20 5.57 -4.82
C ASP A 19 25.93 5.31 -4.00
N VAL A 20 24.74 5.30 -4.64
CA VAL A 20 23.45 5.12 -3.96
C VAL A 20 23.12 3.64 -3.82
N ALA A 21 22.97 3.16 -2.59
CA ALA A 21 22.43 1.84 -2.30
C ALA A 21 20.87 1.93 -2.33
N ALA A 22 20.27 1.60 -3.46
CA ALA A 22 18.82 1.62 -3.62
C ALA A 22 18.13 0.44 -2.90
N LEU A 23 18.80 -0.72 -2.81
CA LEU A 23 18.41 -1.87 -2.00
C LEU A 23 19.63 -2.36 -1.20
N ASP A 24 19.44 -2.65 0.08
CA ASP A 24 20.50 -3.10 0.98
C ASP A 24 20.05 -4.29 1.84
N GLY A 25 19.80 -5.41 1.15
CA GLY A 25 19.43 -6.67 1.79
C GLY A 25 17.90 -6.82 2.00
N ALA A 26 17.08 -6.16 1.17
CA ALA A 26 15.62 -6.24 1.28
C ALA A 26 15.12 -7.67 1.07
N SER A 27 14.21 -8.13 1.94
CA SER A 27 13.56 -9.44 1.84
C SER A 27 12.07 -9.28 2.08
N LEU A 28 11.24 -9.96 1.26
CA LEU A 28 9.79 -10.03 1.44
C LEU A 28 9.22 -11.32 0.83
N ALA A 29 8.02 -11.68 1.26
CA ALA A 29 7.24 -12.76 0.68
C ALA A 29 5.80 -12.31 0.45
N LEU A 30 5.24 -12.64 -0.72
CA LEU A 30 3.84 -12.48 -1.08
C LEU A 30 3.17 -13.85 -1.07
N ARG A 31 2.06 -13.96 -0.36
CA ARG A 31 1.27 -15.18 -0.26
C ARG A 31 0.25 -15.30 -1.39
N GLU A 32 -0.19 -16.51 -1.67
CA GLU A 32 -1.24 -16.73 -2.67
C GLU A 32 -2.55 -16.03 -2.26
N GLY A 33 -3.16 -15.30 -3.20
CA GLY A 33 -4.40 -14.56 -2.98
C GLY A 33 -4.30 -13.43 -1.96
N GLU A 34 -3.11 -12.87 -1.75
CA GLU A 34 -2.86 -11.77 -0.81
C GLU A 34 -2.80 -10.42 -1.53
N LEU A 35 -3.35 -9.38 -0.89
CA LEU A 35 -3.04 -7.99 -1.21
C LEU A 35 -2.03 -7.47 -0.19
N LEU A 36 -0.76 -7.37 -0.60
CA LEU A 36 0.37 -6.93 0.21
C LEU A 36 0.77 -5.50 -0.13
N ALA A 37 0.89 -4.63 0.87
CA ALA A 37 1.44 -3.30 0.70
C ALA A 37 2.96 -3.29 0.92
N LEU A 38 3.71 -2.64 0.01
CA LEU A 38 5.09 -2.23 0.21
C LEU A 38 5.11 -0.72 0.50
N LEU A 39 5.21 -0.37 1.77
CA LEU A 39 5.10 0.98 2.30
C LEU A 39 6.49 1.57 2.57
N GLY A 40 6.67 2.85 2.26
CA GLY A 40 7.90 3.56 2.58
C GLY A 40 7.96 4.93 1.93
N PRO A 41 8.87 5.81 2.38
CA PRO A 41 9.02 7.16 1.84
C PRO A 41 9.54 7.14 0.40
N ASN A 42 9.50 8.31 -0.25
CA ASN A 42 10.13 8.48 -1.55
C ASN A 42 11.64 8.23 -1.44
N GLY A 43 12.19 7.46 -2.38
CA GLY A 43 13.60 7.04 -2.35
C GLY A 43 13.91 5.83 -1.44
N ALA A 44 12.94 5.24 -0.75
CA ALA A 44 13.17 4.06 0.11
C ALA A 44 13.56 2.78 -0.64
N GLY A 45 13.42 2.75 -1.98
CA GLY A 45 13.74 1.59 -2.81
C GLY A 45 12.54 0.82 -3.36
N LYS A 46 11.29 1.25 -3.10
CA LYS A 46 10.06 0.58 -3.54
C LYS A 46 10.04 0.26 -5.04
N THR A 47 10.14 1.29 -5.89
CA THR A 47 10.17 1.13 -7.35
C THR A 47 11.34 0.29 -7.84
N THR A 48 12.53 0.40 -7.19
CA THR A 48 13.68 -0.44 -7.52
C THR A 48 13.39 -1.91 -7.24
N LEU A 49 12.75 -2.21 -6.10
CA LEU A 49 12.37 -3.58 -5.73
C LEU A 49 11.31 -4.14 -6.70
N ILE A 50 10.27 -3.37 -7.03
CA ILE A 50 9.27 -3.74 -8.06
C ILE A 50 9.96 -4.04 -9.40
N ARG A 51 10.88 -3.17 -9.85
CA ARG A 51 11.62 -3.37 -11.12
C ARG A 51 12.55 -4.60 -11.07
N ALA A 52 13.12 -4.91 -9.90
CA ALA A 52 13.93 -6.12 -9.72
C ALA A 52 13.06 -7.39 -9.80
N ILE A 53 11.90 -7.41 -9.13
CA ILE A 53 10.93 -8.50 -9.22
C ILE A 53 10.43 -8.67 -10.66
N ALA A 54 10.21 -7.56 -11.38
CA ALA A 54 9.83 -7.56 -12.78
C ALA A 54 10.94 -7.99 -13.76
N GLY A 55 12.15 -8.29 -13.26
CA GLY A 55 13.31 -8.64 -14.10
C GLY A 55 13.89 -7.48 -14.91
N ARG A 56 13.42 -6.23 -14.65
CA ARG A 56 13.88 -5.02 -15.36
C ARG A 56 15.15 -4.42 -14.76
N VAL A 57 15.44 -4.73 -13.51
CA VAL A 57 16.65 -4.34 -12.78
C VAL A 57 17.34 -5.62 -12.29
N GLN A 58 18.57 -5.82 -12.69
CA GLN A 58 19.39 -6.93 -12.19
C GLN A 58 19.89 -6.58 -10.80
N LEU A 59 19.69 -7.47 -9.84
CA LEU A 59 20.24 -7.36 -8.49
C LEU A 59 21.76 -7.58 -8.52
N ASP A 60 22.47 -6.89 -7.64
CA ASP A 60 23.90 -7.09 -7.42
C ASP A 60 24.14 -8.28 -6.47
N ALA A 61 23.17 -8.59 -5.58
CA ALA A 61 23.14 -9.77 -4.72
C ALA A 61 21.70 -10.07 -4.28
N GLY A 62 21.46 -11.28 -3.78
CA GLY A 62 20.14 -11.78 -3.43
C GLY A 62 19.43 -12.42 -4.61
N GLU A 63 18.22 -12.87 -4.39
CA GLU A 63 17.42 -13.55 -5.41
C GLU A 63 15.94 -13.23 -5.33
N VAL A 64 15.26 -13.40 -6.47
CA VAL A 64 13.80 -13.34 -6.58
C VAL A 64 13.30 -14.68 -7.09
N ARG A 65 12.28 -15.24 -6.45
CA ARG A 65 11.63 -16.48 -6.87
C ARG A 65 10.15 -16.27 -7.09
N LEU A 66 9.63 -16.79 -8.17
CA LEU A 66 8.19 -16.91 -8.43
C LEU A 66 7.81 -18.40 -8.38
N PHE A 67 6.81 -18.75 -7.56
CA PHE A 67 6.37 -20.13 -7.36
C PHE A 67 7.56 -21.09 -7.07
N GLY A 68 8.49 -20.63 -6.22
CA GLY A 68 9.70 -21.36 -5.85
C GLY A 68 10.81 -21.40 -6.91
N LYS A 69 10.57 -20.90 -8.14
CA LYS A 69 11.56 -20.89 -9.24
C LYS A 69 12.28 -19.54 -9.29
N PRO A 70 13.61 -19.49 -9.36
CA PRO A 70 14.34 -18.24 -9.49
C PRO A 70 14.00 -17.54 -10.80
N ILE A 71 13.85 -16.23 -10.77
CA ILE A 71 13.76 -15.40 -11.97
C ILE A 71 15.20 -15.17 -12.45
N SER A 72 15.55 -15.76 -13.58
CA SER A 72 16.84 -15.54 -14.23
C SER A 72 16.66 -14.79 -15.55
N GLY A 73 17.32 -13.66 -15.68
CA GLY A 73 17.37 -12.89 -16.92
C GLY A 73 16.21 -11.91 -17.13
N ARG A 74 16.22 -11.23 -18.29
CA ARG A 74 15.29 -10.15 -18.67
C ARG A 74 13.92 -10.64 -19.18
N LYS A 75 13.56 -11.89 -19.00
CA LYS A 75 12.26 -12.41 -19.46
C LYS A 75 11.22 -12.19 -18.37
N THR A 76 10.20 -11.42 -18.69
CA THR A 76 9.00 -11.29 -17.84
C THR A 76 8.30 -12.65 -17.79
N ALA A 77 8.02 -13.15 -16.60
CA ALA A 77 7.26 -14.38 -16.43
C ALA A 77 5.80 -14.13 -16.86
N PRO A 78 5.18 -15.04 -17.62
CA PRO A 78 3.78 -14.87 -18.06
C PRO A 78 2.79 -14.82 -16.88
N GLU A 79 3.18 -15.36 -15.73
CA GLU A 79 2.39 -15.31 -14.51
C GLU A 79 2.41 -13.95 -13.83
N LEU A 80 3.22 -12.98 -14.31
CA LEU A 80 3.45 -11.69 -13.69
C LEU A 80 2.86 -10.54 -14.52
N GLY A 81 1.91 -9.81 -13.94
CA GLY A 81 1.41 -8.54 -14.45
C GLY A 81 2.16 -7.36 -13.82
N ILE A 82 2.37 -6.30 -14.59
CA ILE A 82 3.08 -5.11 -14.13
C ILE A 82 2.27 -3.88 -14.49
N VAL A 83 1.98 -3.06 -13.48
CA VAL A 83 1.29 -1.78 -13.61
C VAL A 83 2.23 -0.69 -13.11
N PRO A 84 2.86 0.07 -14.01
CA PRO A 84 3.77 1.14 -13.62
C PRO A 84 3.02 2.34 -13.05
N GLN A 85 3.75 3.18 -12.29
CA GLN A 85 3.24 4.44 -11.75
C GLN A 85 2.83 5.40 -12.86
N GLU A 86 3.63 5.52 -13.91
CA GLU A 86 3.29 6.29 -15.10
C GLU A 86 2.22 5.55 -15.93
N LEU A 87 1.34 6.32 -16.58
CA LEU A 87 0.33 5.75 -17.45
C LEU A 87 0.98 5.22 -18.73
N ALA A 88 1.11 3.90 -18.84
CA ALA A 88 1.68 3.21 -20.00
C ALA A 88 0.59 2.84 -21.02
N ILE A 89 -0.27 3.79 -21.39
CA ILE A 89 -1.37 3.62 -22.34
C ILE A 89 -1.21 4.56 -23.53
N TYR A 90 -1.75 4.21 -24.68
CA TYR A 90 -1.66 4.99 -25.91
C TYR A 90 -2.80 6.02 -25.98
N PRO A 91 -2.53 7.33 -25.83
CA PRO A 91 -3.57 8.37 -25.68
C PRO A 91 -4.45 8.54 -26.93
N SER A 92 -3.94 8.18 -28.11
CA SER A 92 -4.64 8.27 -29.39
C SER A 92 -5.60 7.11 -29.67
N LEU A 93 -5.47 6.03 -28.92
CA LEU A 93 -6.31 4.84 -29.06
C LEU A 93 -7.53 4.89 -28.13
N THR A 94 -8.56 4.11 -28.47
CA THR A 94 -9.68 3.83 -27.58
C THR A 94 -9.26 2.89 -26.44
N ALA A 95 -10.11 2.72 -25.42
CA ALA A 95 -9.86 1.76 -24.36
C ALA A 95 -9.74 0.33 -24.90
N ARG A 96 -10.63 -0.06 -25.82
CA ARG A 96 -10.59 -1.35 -26.50
C ARG A 96 -9.30 -1.58 -27.25
N GLU A 97 -8.90 -0.64 -28.10
CA GLU A 97 -7.66 -0.73 -28.90
C GLU A 97 -6.41 -0.81 -28.02
N ASN A 98 -6.37 -0.08 -26.92
CA ASN A 98 -5.30 -0.22 -25.92
C ASN A 98 -5.21 -1.66 -25.39
N LEU A 99 -6.34 -2.21 -24.94
CA LEU A 99 -6.39 -3.58 -24.42
C LEU A 99 -6.02 -4.62 -25.48
N GLU A 100 -6.48 -4.47 -26.73
CA GLU A 100 -6.10 -5.35 -27.83
C GLU A 100 -4.59 -5.30 -28.12
N ALA A 101 -4.02 -4.09 -28.13
CA ALA A 101 -2.58 -3.91 -28.34
C ALA A 101 -1.77 -4.58 -27.21
N PHE A 102 -2.15 -4.33 -25.94
CA PHE A 102 -1.47 -4.96 -24.81
C PHE A 102 -1.66 -6.48 -24.77
N GLY A 103 -2.86 -6.98 -25.08
CA GLY A 103 -3.12 -8.41 -25.17
C GLY A 103 -2.18 -9.10 -26.18
N ARG A 104 -2.02 -8.52 -27.36
CA ARG A 104 -1.09 -9.03 -28.39
C ARG A 104 0.37 -8.95 -27.94
N LEU A 105 0.78 -7.84 -27.30
CA LEU A 105 2.14 -7.69 -26.74
C LEU A 105 2.45 -8.72 -25.65
N GLN A 106 1.43 -9.15 -24.90
CA GLN A 106 1.54 -10.22 -23.88
C GLN A 106 1.44 -11.63 -24.48
N GLY A 107 1.32 -11.75 -25.81
CA GLY A 107 1.33 -13.04 -26.50
C GLY A 107 -0.03 -13.76 -26.56
N LEU A 108 -1.13 -13.07 -26.27
CA LEU A 108 -2.47 -13.63 -26.44
C LEU A 108 -2.76 -13.92 -27.91
N SER A 109 -3.39 -15.07 -28.20
CA SER A 109 -3.86 -15.39 -29.54
C SER A 109 -4.96 -14.43 -30.00
N ALA A 110 -5.16 -14.29 -31.31
CA ALA A 110 -6.24 -13.45 -31.83
C ALA A 110 -7.64 -13.87 -31.32
N ALA A 111 -7.84 -15.16 -31.09
CA ALA A 111 -9.09 -15.70 -30.54
C ALA A 111 -9.28 -15.31 -29.08
N ASP A 112 -8.21 -15.30 -28.28
CA ASP A 112 -8.26 -14.99 -26.85
C ASP A 112 -8.39 -13.49 -26.57
N VAL A 113 -7.77 -12.62 -27.40
CA VAL A 113 -7.76 -11.16 -27.22
C VAL A 113 -9.18 -10.64 -27.04
N SER A 114 -10.16 -11.03 -27.87
CA SER A 114 -11.51 -10.53 -27.81
C SER A 114 -12.22 -10.85 -26.47
N SER A 115 -12.02 -12.07 -25.96
CA SER A 115 -12.59 -12.50 -24.68
C SER A 115 -11.94 -11.79 -23.50
N GLN A 116 -10.62 -11.62 -23.53
CA GLN A 116 -9.84 -10.97 -22.48
C GLN A 116 -10.11 -9.46 -22.44
N VAL A 117 -10.30 -8.81 -23.60
CA VAL A 117 -10.69 -7.38 -23.68
C VAL A 117 -12.07 -7.17 -23.03
N ARG A 118 -13.05 -8.04 -23.32
CA ARG A 118 -14.37 -7.95 -22.71
C ARG A 118 -14.29 -8.05 -21.19
N TRP A 119 -13.59 -9.06 -20.70
CA TRP A 119 -13.36 -9.24 -19.28
C TRP A 119 -12.65 -8.05 -18.63
N ALA A 120 -11.58 -7.55 -19.23
CA ALA A 120 -10.82 -6.43 -18.67
C ALA A 120 -11.64 -5.14 -18.60
N LEU A 121 -12.50 -4.88 -19.61
CA LEU A 121 -13.44 -3.76 -19.63
C LEU A 121 -14.51 -3.90 -18.54
N GLU A 122 -15.00 -5.12 -18.29
CA GLU A 122 -15.98 -5.42 -17.24
C GLU A 122 -15.36 -5.19 -15.85
N VAL A 123 -14.23 -5.82 -15.54
CA VAL A 123 -13.53 -5.69 -14.24
C VAL A 123 -13.19 -4.23 -13.92
N THR A 124 -12.87 -3.42 -14.95
CA THR A 124 -12.54 -2.00 -14.76
C THR A 124 -13.73 -1.07 -14.85
N ALA A 125 -14.93 -1.57 -15.10
CA ALA A 125 -16.15 -0.79 -15.35
C ALA A 125 -15.92 0.31 -16.42
N LEU A 126 -15.31 -0.09 -17.55
CA LEU A 126 -15.05 0.77 -18.71
C LEU A 126 -15.81 0.31 -19.97
N GLY A 127 -16.72 -0.66 -19.83
CA GLY A 127 -17.44 -1.26 -20.95
C GLY A 127 -18.19 -0.24 -21.81
N ASP A 128 -18.96 0.66 -21.17
CA ASP A 128 -19.77 1.69 -21.86
C ASP A 128 -18.90 2.72 -22.62
N ARG A 129 -17.65 2.85 -22.24
CA ARG A 129 -16.69 3.80 -22.80
C ARG A 129 -15.61 3.12 -23.64
N ALA A 130 -15.78 1.82 -23.94
CA ALA A 130 -14.75 0.99 -24.59
C ALA A 130 -14.26 1.53 -25.94
N ASN A 131 -15.16 2.12 -26.71
CA ASN A 131 -14.90 2.61 -28.07
C ASN A 131 -14.62 4.12 -28.13
N GLU A 132 -14.50 4.78 -26.97
CA GLU A 132 -14.18 6.19 -26.91
C GLU A 132 -12.67 6.42 -26.84
N PRO A 133 -12.14 7.48 -27.49
CA PRO A 133 -10.75 7.87 -27.33
C PRO A 133 -10.41 8.18 -25.87
N ILE A 134 -9.32 7.59 -25.35
CA ILE A 134 -8.97 7.75 -23.93
C ILE A 134 -8.49 9.17 -23.59
N LYS A 135 -8.26 10.02 -24.58
CA LYS A 135 -7.93 11.44 -24.38
C LYS A 135 -8.99 12.13 -23.50
N GLY A 136 -10.28 11.78 -23.67
CA GLY A 136 -11.40 12.30 -22.90
C GLY A 136 -11.62 11.62 -21.53
N PHE A 137 -10.83 10.63 -21.15
CA PHE A 137 -11.00 9.93 -19.88
C PHE A 137 -10.49 10.77 -18.69
N SER A 138 -11.19 10.63 -17.55
CA SER A 138 -10.68 11.17 -16.28
C SER A 138 -9.39 10.46 -15.87
N GLY A 139 -8.65 11.06 -14.93
CA GLY A 139 -7.44 10.43 -14.35
C GLY A 139 -7.70 9.04 -13.81
N GLY A 140 -8.79 8.87 -13.06
CA GLY A 140 -9.19 7.58 -12.52
C GLY A 140 -9.58 6.55 -13.59
N MET A 141 -10.24 6.95 -14.68
CA MET A 141 -10.52 6.06 -15.81
C MET A 141 -9.25 5.62 -16.52
N LYS A 142 -8.31 6.55 -16.75
CA LYS A 142 -6.99 6.23 -17.34
C LYS A 142 -6.21 5.28 -16.44
N ARG A 143 -6.25 5.47 -15.13
CA ARG A 143 -5.56 4.60 -14.17
C ARG A 143 -6.16 3.20 -14.17
N ARG A 144 -7.49 3.06 -14.17
CA ARG A 144 -8.16 1.75 -14.29
C ARG A 144 -7.82 1.05 -15.60
N LEU A 145 -7.77 1.76 -16.72
CA LEU A 145 -7.33 1.21 -18.00
C LEU A 145 -5.87 0.76 -17.96
N ASN A 146 -4.97 1.54 -17.31
CA ASN A 146 -3.57 1.17 -17.13
C ASN A 146 -3.43 -0.15 -16.36
N ILE A 147 -4.24 -0.33 -15.30
CA ILE A 147 -4.30 -1.60 -14.57
C ILE A 147 -4.83 -2.71 -15.47
N ALA A 148 -5.92 -2.47 -16.22
CA ALA A 148 -6.49 -3.43 -17.15
C ALA A 148 -5.45 -3.94 -18.18
N CYS A 149 -4.64 -3.04 -18.73
CA CYS A 149 -3.53 -3.40 -19.64
C CYS A 149 -2.51 -4.32 -18.96
N GLY A 150 -2.19 -4.07 -17.68
CA GLY A 150 -1.25 -4.89 -16.91
C GLY A 150 -1.77 -6.29 -16.57
N ILE A 151 -3.09 -6.50 -16.58
CA ILE A 151 -3.72 -7.78 -16.19
C ILE A 151 -4.39 -8.50 -17.34
N ILE A 152 -4.35 -8.00 -18.57
CA ILE A 152 -5.09 -8.50 -19.73
C ILE A 152 -4.80 -9.99 -20.04
N HIS A 153 -3.62 -10.48 -19.71
CA HIS A 153 -3.17 -11.87 -19.91
C HIS A 153 -3.47 -12.79 -18.72
N ARG A 154 -4.31 -12.34 -17.74
CA ARG A 154 -4.68 -13.11 -16.56
C ARG A 154 -3.50 -13.58 -15.71
N PRO A 155 -2.60 -12.69 -15.28
CA PRO A 155 -1.46 -13.10 -14.45
C PRO A 155 -1.93 -13.59 -13.07
N ARG A 156 -1.14 -14.47 -12.44
CA ARG A 156 -1.39 -14.92 -11.06
C ARG A 156 -0.84 -13.95 -10.02
N ILE A 157 0.14 -13.12 -10.40
CA ILE A 157 0.74 -12.08 -9.55
C ILE A 157 0.69 -10.76 -10.30
N VAL A 158 0.30 -9.68 -9.62
CA VAL A 158 0.35 -8.32 -10.20
C VAL A 158 1.17 -7.41 -9.30
N LEU A 159 2.12 -6.72 -9.90
CA LEU A 159 2.90 -5.66 -9.28
C LEU A 159 2.31 -4.31 -9.66
N LEU A 160 1.94 -3.50 -8.68
CA LEU A 160 1.36 -2.17 -8.89
C LEU A 160 2.26 -1.13 -8.23
N ASP A 161 2.84 -0.27 -9.04
CA ASP A 161 3.69 0.83 -8.53
C ASP A 161 2.84 2.09 -8.36
N GLU A 162 2.49 2.41 -7.11
CA GLU A 162 1.67 3.56 -6.69
C GLU A 162 0.36 3.72 -7.52
N PRO A 163 -0.56 2.73 -7.48
CA PRO A 163 -1.71 2.68 -8.39
C PRO A 163 -2.74 3.77 -8.16
N THR A 164 -2.71 4.52 -7.06
CA THR A 164 -3.71 5.52 -6.67
C THR A 164 -3.19 6.95 -6.65
N VAL A 165 -1.90 7.15 -6.98
CA VAL A 165 -1.29 8.50 -7.01
C VAL A 165 -1.95 9.37 -8.06
N GLY A 166 -2.32 10.61 -7.66
CA GLY A 166 -2.96 11.59 -8.54
C GLY A 166 -4.40 11.26 -8.95
N VAL A 167 -5.05 10.36 -8.20
CA VAL A 167 -6.44 9.95 -8.45
C VAL A 167 -7.35 10.55 -7.37
N ASP A 168 -8.51 11.05 -7.77
CA ASP A 168 -9.51 11.57 -6.84
C ASP A 168 -10.04 10.49 -5.91
N PRO A 169 -10.59 10.85 -4.71
CA PRO A 169 -11.02 9.88 -3.70
C PRO A 169 -12.03 8.84 -4.22
N GLN A 170 -13.01 9.25 -5.01
CA GLN A 170 -14.03 8.34 -5.53
C GLN A 170 -13.44 7.32 -6.52
N SER A 171 -12.54 7.76 -7.40
CA SER A 171 -11.84 6.89 -8.34
C SER A 171 -10.87 5.95 -7.62
N ARG A 172 -10.25 6.40 -6.53
CA ARG A 172 -9.39 5.61 -5.67
C ARG A 172 -10.13 4.43 -5.04
N GLU A 173 -11.31 4.67 -4.46
CA GLU A 173 -12.17 3.62 -3.92
C GLU A 173 -12.48 2.54 -4.98
N ARG A 174 -12.87 2.96 -6.19
CA ARG A 174 -13.16 2.03 -7.30
C ARG A 174 -11.95 1.19 -7.70
N ILE A 175 -10.73 1.76 -7.63
CA ILE A 175 -9.49 1.00 -7.89
C ILE A 175 -9.32 -0.07 -6.81
N TYR A 176 -9.46 0.27 -5.53
CA TYR A 176 -9.32 -0.70 -4.44
C TYR A 176 -10.42 -1.78 -4.47
N ASP A 177 -11.66 -1.44 -4.81
CA ASP A 177 -12.73 -2.42 -4.99
C ASP A 177 -12.35 -3.44 -6.09
N MET A 178 -11.86 -2.96 -7.22
CA MET A 178 -11.36 -3.81 -8.31
C MET A 178 -10.18 -4.68 -7.87
N LEU A 179 -9.19 -4.13 -7.13
CA LEU A 179 -8.07 -4.91 -6.61
C LEU A 179 -8.55 -5.98 -5.63
N GLY A 180 -9.54 -5.66 -4.79
CA GLY A 180 -10.19 -6.62 -3.89
C GLY A 180 -10.94 -7.74 -4.64
N GLU A 181 -11.57 -7.45 -5.77
CA GLU A 181 -12.19 -8.47 -6.63
C GLU A 181 -11.14 -9.40 -7.26
N LEU A 182 -10.04 -8.85 -7.75
CA LEU A 182 -8.93 -9.65 -8.28
C LEU A 182 -8.34 -10.56 -7.20
N THR A 183 -8.16 -10.06 -5.98
CA THR A 183 -7.64 -10.85 -4.85
C THR A 183 -8.60 -11.97 -4.49
N ARG A 184 -9.92 -11.70 -4.42
CA ARG A 184 -10.96 -12.72 -4.18
C ARG A 184 -11.01 -13.78 -5.29
N ALA A 185 -10.63 -13.41 -6.51
CA ALA A 185 -10.48 -14.33 -7.64
C ALA A 185 -9.16 -15.13 -7.60
N GLY A 186 -8.34 -15.00 -6.55
CA GLY A 186 -7.10 -15.74 -6.35
C GLY A 186 -5.84 -15.07 -6.93
N VAL A 187 -5.93 -13.84 -7.43
CA VAL A 187 -4.76 -13.08 -7.88
C VAL A 187 -4.02 -12.51 -6.68
N SER A 188 -2.70 -12.69 -6.63
CA SER A 188 -1.84 -12.14 -5.58
C SER A 188 -1.31 -10.77 -6.02
N LEU A 189 -1.47 -9.76 -5.16
CA LEU A 189 -1.17 -8.37 -5.50
C LEU A 189 -0.10 -7.81 -4.57
N LEU A 190 0.96 -7.24 -5.15
CA LEU A 190 1.95 -6.42 -4.44
C LEU A 190 1.81 -4.98 -4.93
N LEU A 191 1.35 -4.09 -4.07
CA LEU A 191 1.29 -2.67 -4.39
C LEU A 191 2.31 -1.86 -3.58
N THR A 192 2.92 -0.87 -4.21
CA THR A 192 3.66 0.15 -3.49
C THR A 192 2.74 1.32 -3.17
N THR A 193 2.91 1.90 -2.01
CA THR A 193 2.22 3.12 -1.61
C THR A 193 3.04 3.89 -0.59
N HIS A 194 2.77 5.18 -0.49
CA HIS A 194 3.18 6.03 0.63
C HIS A 194 1.97 6.49 1.47
N HIS A 195 0.76 6.07 1.10
CA HIS A 195 -0.48 6.35 1.84
C HIS A 195 -0.72 5.28 2.91
N LEU A 196 -0.40 5.61 4.16
CA LEU A 196 -0.53 4.73 5.33
C LEU A 196 -1.96 4.25 5.54
N GLU A 197 -2.92 5.18 5.46
CA GLU A 197 -4.34 4.89 5.69
C GLU A 197 -4.91 3.89 4.66
N GLU A 198 -4.47 3.99 3.39
CA GLU A 198 -4.87 3.04 2.34
C GLU A 198 -4.32 1.65 2.60
N ALA A 199 -3.03 1.56 2.96
CA ALA A 199 -2.41 0.28 3.30
C ALA A 199 -3.09 -0.37 4.51
N GLU A 200 -3.40 0.43 5.54
CA GLU A 200 -4.08 -0.03 6.75
C GLU A 200 -5.50 -0.55 6.48
N ALA A 201 -6.28 0.20 5.66
CA ALA A 201 -7.68 -0.14 5.40
C ALA A 201 -7.86 -1.29 4.40
N ARG A 202 -6.92 -1.50 3.48
CA ARG A 202 -7.13 -2.35 2.30
C ARG A 202 -6.21 -3.56 2.21
N CYS A 203 -5.05 -3.53 2.87
CA CYS A 203 -4.06 -4.59 2.76
C CYS A 203 -4.06 -5.50 4.00
N ALA A 204 -4.01 -6.81 3.78
CA ALA A 204 -3.96 -7.79 4.87
C ALA A 204 -2.63 -7.72 5.64
N ARG A 205 -1.55 -7.44 4.93
CA ARG A 205 -0.20 -7.28 5.47
C ARG A 205 0.51 -6.10 4.81
N THR A 206 1.46 -5.54 5.55
CA THR A 206 2.30 -4.43 5.10
C THR A 206 3.77 -4.79 5.33
N VAL A 207 4.60 -4.51 4.33
CA VAL A 207 6.06 -4.53 4.42
C VAL A 207 6.52 -3.07 4.44
N ILE A 208 7.22 -2.67 5.49
CA ILE A 208 7.76 -1.32 5.62
C ILE A 208 9.22 -1.33 5.18
N ILE A 209 9.54 -0.51 4.17
CA ILE A 209 10.90 -0.36 3.64
C ILE A 209 11.40 1.06 3.88
N ASP A 210 12.63 1.20 4.37
CA ASP A 210 13.34 2.48 4.46
C ASP A 210 14.82 2.26 4.14
N HIS A 211 15.43 3.22 3.42
CA HIS A 211 16.84 3.16 2.99
C HIS A 211 17.24 1.81 2.37
N GLY A 212 16.38 1.23 1.54
CA GLY A 212 16.62 -0.04 0.84
C GLY A 212 16.52 -1.29 1.71
N LYS A 213 16.09 -1.17 2.97
CA LYS A 213 15.94 -2.29 3.92
C LYS A 213 14.48 -2.46 4.32
N VAL A 214 14.04 -3.69 4.41
CA VAL A 214 12.77 -4.00 5.09
C VAL A 214 13.00 -3.89 6.59
N ILE A 215 12.29 -2.95 7.23
CA ILE A 215 12.44 -2.66 8.67
C ILE A 215 11.34 -3.31 9.51
N ALA A 216 10.19 -3.63 8.91
CA ALA A 216 9.12 -4.39 9.54
C ALA A 216 8.21 -5.03 8.49
N ALA A 217 7.56 -6.15 8.81
CA ALA A 217 6.58 -6.80 7.96
C ALA A 217 5.56 -7.57 8.82
N GLY A 218 4.28 -7.45 8.50
CA GLY A 218 3.21 -8.14 9.21
C GLY A 218 1.83 -7.53 8.94
N SER A 219 0.81 -8.08 9.56
CA SER A 219 -0.49 -7.42 9.71
C SER A 219 -0.37 -6.21 10.62
N LEU A 220 -1.34 -5.30 10.58
CA LEU A 220 -1.35 -4.14 11.48
C LEU A 220 -1.21 -4.58 12.95
N ALA A 221 -1.94 -5.61 13.36
CA ALA A 221 -1.89 -6.12 14.74
C ALA A 221 -0.48 -6.62 15.13
N GLU A 222 0.18 -7.38 14.24
CA GLU A 222 1.54 -7.85 14.47
C GLU A 222 2.55 -6.71 14.56
N LEU A 223 2.44 -5.72 13.64
CA LEU A 223 3.31 -4.54 13.63
C LEU A 223 3.13 -3.69 14.89
N VAL A 224 1.88 -3.49 15.33
CA VAL A 224 1.55 -2.77 16.57
C VAL A 224 2.12 -3.49 17.79
N ASP A 225 1.92 -4.81 17.90
CA ASP A 225 2.42 -5.60 19.03
C ASP A 225 3.96 -5.58 19.12
N GLN A 226 4.65 -5.55 17.98
CA GLN A 226 6.12 -5.52 17.92
C GLN A 226 6.72 -4.13 18.17
N THR A 227 5.93 -3.05 18.10
CA THR A 227 6.44 -1.68 18.13
C THR A 227 5.79 -0.83 19.21
N VAL A 228 4.66 -0.20 18.91
CA VAL A 228 4.00 0.80 19.76
C VAL A 228 3.16 0.19 20.88
N GLY A 229 2.83 -1.11 20.80
CA GLY A 229 1.91 -1.77 21.73
C GLY A 229 0.46 -1.35 21.50
N ARG A 230 -0.47 -2.00 22.22
CA ARG A 230 -1.93 -1.82 22.06
C ARG A 230 -2.49 -0.61 22.82
N HIS A 231 -1.66 0.38 23.11
CA HIS A 231 -2.12 1.61 23.76
C HIS A 231 -2.95 2.44 22.78
N ARG A 232 -4.01 3.07 23.31
CA ARG A 232 -4.76 4.10 22.59
C ARG A 232 -4.27 5.47 23.03
N LEU A 233 -4.16 6.39 22.09
CA LEU A 233 -3.85 7.78 22.36
C LEU A 233 -5.17 8.53 22.58
N VAL A 234 -5.35 9.09 23.76
CA VAL A 234 -6.44 10.00 24.09
C VAL A 234 -5.90 11.41 23.96
N THR A 235 -6.52 12.22 23.10
CA THR A 235 -6.27 13.66 23.00
C THR A 235 -7.48 14.37 23.56
N LEU A 236 -7.26 15.27 24.52
CA LEU A 236 -8.29 16.06 25.18
C LEU A 236 -8.03 17.53 24.94
N ARG A 237 -9.07 18.30 24.68
CA ARG A 237 -9.04 19.76 24.73
C ARG A 237 -9.82 20.24 25.94
N ILE A 238 -9.20 21.12 26.70
CA ILE A 238 -9.80 21.71 27.94
C ILE A 238 -9.91 23.22 27.80
N ASN A 239 -10.86 23.81 28.54
CA ASN A 239 -11.17 25.23 28.50
C ASN A 239 -10.02 26.16 28.98
N ALA A 240 -9.13 25.66 29.83
CA ALA A 240 -7.99 26.43 30.35
C ALA A 240 -6.82 25.51 30.73
N PRO A 241 -5.56 25.98 30.64
CA PRO A 241 -4.38 25.20 31.00
C PRO A 241 -4.41 24.62 32.41
N LEU A 242 -3.80 23.45 32.62
CA LEU A 242 -3.65 22.83 33.93
C LEU A 242 -2.51 23.49 34.72
N ALA A 243 -2.71 23.62 36.03
CA ALA A 243 -1.62 24.00 36.94
C ALA A 243 -0.56 22.88 37.07
N ALA A 244 -1.03 21.62 37.08
CA ALA A 244 -0.19 20.43 37.06
C ALA A 244 -0.91 19.32 36.29
N ALA A 245 -0.18 18.67 35.36
CA ALA A 245 -0.71 17.54 34.62
C ALA A 245 -0.87 16.33 35.54
N PRO A 246 -1.95 15.55 35.41
CA PRO A 246 -2.07 14.26 36.08
C PRO A 246 -0.95 13.30 35.62
N PRO A 247 -0.58 12.30 36.43
CA PRO A 247 0.39 11.30 36.04
C PRO A 247 0.00 10.61 34.70
N GLY A 248 0.97 10.51 33.79
CA GLY A 248 0.76 9.89 32.47
C GLY A 248 0.02 10.75 31.44
N VAL A 249 -0.16 12.04 31.74
CA VAL A 249 -0.73 13.02 30.84
C VAL A 249 0.34 14.00 30.37
N ASP A 250 0.56 14.07 29.07
CA ASP A 250 1.44 15.03 28.43
C ASP A 250 0.65 16.28 28.02
N VAL A 251 1.21 17.45 28.29
CA VAL A 251 0.64 18.74 27.86
C VAL A 251 1.19 19.09 26.49
N GLY A 252 0.33 19.53 25.57
CA GLY A 252 0.75 19.94 24.23
C GLY A 252 1.74 21.12 24.28
N VAL A 253 2.80 21.03 23.47
CA VAL A 253 3.87 22.04 23.45
C VAL A 253 3.35 23.36 22.85
N ASP A 254 2.51 23.27 21.80
CA ASP A 254 2.00 24.43 21.07
C ASP A 254 0.73 25.03 21.70
N ASP A 255 -0.07 24.20 22.38
CA ASP A 255 -1.29 24.64 23.11
C ASP A 255 -1.41 23.85 24.41
N ALA A 256 -1.22 24.56 25.52
CA ALA A 256 -1.31 24.00 26.88
C ALA A 256 -2.74 23.53 27.27
N ARG A 257 -3.74 23.79 26.44
CA ARG A 257 -5.11 23.26 26.59
C ARG A 257 -5.30 21.91 25.93
N VAL A 258 -4.33 21.46 25.14
CA VAL A 258 -4.35 20.13 24.52
C VAL A 258 -3.56 19.18 25.39
N LEU A 259 -4.22 18.11 25.84
CA LEU A 259 -3.63 17.07 26.68
C LEU A 259 -3.57 15.76 25.89
N ARG A 260 -2.53 14.97 26.11
CA ARG A 260 -2.38 13.64 25.51
C ARG A 260 -2.10 12.61 26.60
N ALA A 261 -2.80 11.49 26.54
CA ALA A 261 -2.60 10.38 27.45
C ALA A 261 -2.61 9.06 26.69
N LYS A 262 -1.76 8.11 27.11
CA LYS A 262 -1.80 6.73 26.62
C LYS A 262 -2.65 5.90 27.55
N VAL A 263 -3.70 5.25 27.03
CA VAL A 263 -4.61 4.40 27.79
C VAL A 263 -4.59 2.98 27.21
N VAL A 264 -4.70 1.98 28.08
CA VAL A 264 -4.77 0.57 27.70
C VAL A 264 -6.22 0.13 27.63
N ASP A 265 -6.96 0.39 28.68
CA ASP A 265 -8.39 0.09 28.83
C ASP A 265 -9.19 1.39 28.78
N VAL A 266 -9.80 1.68 27.62
CA VAL A 266 -10.59 2.91 27.42
C VAL A 266 -11.77 2.98 28.38
N ALA A 267 -12.43 1.85 28.66
CA ALA A 267 -13.61 1.85 29.52
C ALA A 267 -13.28 2.18 30.99
N ARG A 268 -12.07 1.85 31.43
CA ARG A 268 -11.59 2.14 32.80
C ARG A 268 -10.80 3.44 32.86
N ASP A 269 -9.84 3.61 31.95
CA ASP A 269 -8.82 4.67 32.06
C ASP A 269 -9.35 6.03 31.61
N LEU A 270 -10.23 6.09 30.58
CA LEU A 270 -10.79 7.33 30.10
C LEU A 270 -11.70 8.02 31.13
N PRO A 271 -12.68 7.34 31.75
CA PRO A 271 -13.48 7.96 32.81
C PRO A 271 -12.65 8.45 34.00
N ALA A 272 -11.62 7.73 34.40
CA ALA A 272 -10.71 8.13 35.46
C ALA A 272 -9.95 9.42 35.09
N LEU A 273 -9.48 9.53 33.85
CA LEU A 273 -8.80 10.72 33.33
C LEU A 273 -9.74 11.92 33.28
N LEU A 274 -10.96 11.76 32.74
CA LEU A 274 -11.96 12.80 32.67
C LEU A 274 -12.34 13.28 34.07
N GLY A 275 -12.55 12.37 35.03
CA GLY A 275 -12.84 12.69 36.43
C GLY A 275 -11.73 13.49 37.09
N ALA A 276 -10.47 13.13 36.85
CA ALA A 276 -9.31 13.85 37.40
C ALA A 276 -9.21 15.30 36.89
N LEU A 277 -9.55 15.54 35.61
CA LEU A 277 -9.58 16.87 35.02
C LEU A 277 -10.75 17.71 35.55
N THR A 278 -11.93 17.11 35.62
CA THR A 278 -13.13 17.78 36.19
C THR A 278 -12.92 18.15 37.65
N ALA A 279 -12.27 17.31 38.45
CA ALA A 279 -11.93 17.60 39.86
C ALA A 279 -10.97 18.80 40.00
N GLN A 280 -10.17 19.10 38.96
CA GLN A 280 -9.34 20.31 38.89
C GLN A 280 -10.09 21.54 38.34
N GLY A 281 -11.43 21.45 38.20
CA GLY A 281 -12.28 22.54 37.71
C GLY A 281 -12.11 22.81 36.20
N ARG A 282 -11.70 21.81 35.42
CA ARG A 282 -11.56 21.94 33.98
C ARG A 282 -12.78 21.39 33.27
N GLU A 283 -13.27 22.14 32.29
CA GLU A 283 -14.28 21.67 31.33
C GLU A 283 -13.59 21.06 30.13
N ILE A 284 -14.09 19.90 29.68
CA ILE A 284 -13.57 19.20 28.55
C ILE A 284 -14.37 19.62 27.33
N GLU A 285 -13.69 20.27 26.38
CA GLU A 285 -14.30 20.79 25.16
C GLU A 285 -14.35 19.71 24.05
N ASP A 286 -13.35 18.82 24.00
CA ASP A 286 -13.26 17.77 22.99
C ASP A 286 -12.48 16.57 23.50
N VAL A 287 -12.83 15.37 23.00
CA VAL A 287 -12.18 14.09 23.34
C VAL A 287 -12.02 13.28 22.07
N GLU A 288 -10.78 13.03 21.69
CA GLU A 288 -10.45 12.14 20.61
C GLU A 288 -9.71 10.90 21.13
N VAL A 289 -10.16 9.71 20.74
CA VAL A 289 -9.50 8.44 21.08
C VAL A 289 -9.03 7.74 19.81
N ARG A 290 -7.73 7.71 19.59
CA ARG A 290 -7.13 7.03 18.45
C ARG A 290 -6.51 5.71 18.86
N GLY A 291 -6.83 4.65 18.11
CA GLY A 291 -6.11 3.37 18.19
C GLY A 291 -4.70 3.48 17.59
N PRO A 292 -3.85 2.49 17.86
CA PRO A 292 -2.58 2.37 17.16
C PRO A 292 -2.83 2.17 15.65
N SER A 293 -2.01 2.81 14.82
CA SER A 293 -2.14 2.84 13.36
C SER A 293 -0.80 2.57 12.68
N LEU A 294 -0.80 2.30 11.37
CA LEU A 294 0.45 2.23 10.61
C LEU A 294 1.28 3.51 10.71
N GLN A 295 0.63 4.67 10.89
CA GLN A 295 1.33 5.92 11.12
C GLN A 295 2.13 5.90 12.44
N SER A 296 1.52 5.43 13.53
CA SER A 296 2.22 5.32 14.81
C SER A 296 3.36 4.29 14.77
N VAL A 297 3.16 3.17 14.07
CA VAL A 297 4.19 2.16 13.81
C VAL A 297 5.34 2.76 13.01
N PHE A 298 5.04 3.46 11.91
CA PHE A 298 6.04 4.05 11.04
C PHE A 298 6.91 5.10 11.77
N ILE A 299 6.26 6.00 12.54
CA ILE A 299 6.96 7.00 13.37
C ILE A 299 7.87 6.32 14.40
N HIS A 300 7.39 5.25 15.04
CA HIS A 300 8.18 4.50 16.03
C HIS A 300 9.45 3.89 15.40
N LEU A 301 9.33 3.32 14.19
CA LEU A 301 10.43 2.64 13.50
C LEU A 301 11.46 3.61 12.89
N THR A 302 11.02 4.77 12.41
CA THR A 302 11.85 5.69 11.61
C THR A 302 12.19 6.98 12.35
N GLY A 303 11.53 7.29 13.47
CA GLY A 303 11.66 8.54 14.22
C GLY A 303 11.10 9.77 13.50
N ARG A 304 10.38 9.59 12.38
CA ARG A 304 9.83 10.69 11.55
C ARG A 304 8.50 10.30 10.93
N GLU A 305 7.68 11.29 10.60
CA GLU A 305 6.47 11.07 9.81
C GLU A 305 6.81 10.70 8.36
N LEU A 306 5.93 9.91 7.74
CA LEU A 306 6.01 9.63 6.31
C LEU A 306 5.65 10.94 5.57
N ARG A 307 6.66 11.60 4.98
CA ARG A 307 6.44 12.80 4.17
C ARG A 307 6.19 12.40 2.71
N GLU A 308 5.22 13.08 2.11
CA GLU A 308 4.89 12.98 0.68
C GLU A 308 6.07 13.37 -0.23
#